data_b85d9fe65d5ecf93a5dbd4de97f3388d
#
_entry.id   b85d9fe65d5ecf93a5dbd4de97f3388d
#
_cell.length_a   1.000
_cell.length_b   1.000
_cell.length_c   1.000
_cell.angle_alpha   90.00
_cell.angle_beta   90.00
_cell.angle_gamma   90.00
#
_symmetry.space_group_name_H-M   'P 1'
#
loop_
_entity.id
_entity.type
_entity.pdbx_description
1 polymer ?
#
loop_
_entity_poly.entity_id
_entity_poly.type
_entity_poly.pdbx_seq_one_letter_code
_entity_poly.pdbx_strand_id
1 'polypeptide(L)'
;MKKKILILSGGISKERLISLDTGFQVAKELKKNGYKIKISEPDNNLEKNIKEFKPSVIFNALHGQFGEDGYIQTILEQYQIPYTHSGPIASSIAMDKEISKKIFINNKINTPKFIKYSFDKKSAKLIEQINDKLKFPVVVKPINEGSSVNVYICTKKNITKILKSMESYKEVMIEEFIAGREIQVAIMGNKKLGAIELKPKRKFYDYDAKYNTNAKTQHIIPVEISRNKLNEVMNMALKAHKVIACRGVSRSDFKFYRNKFYLLEINTQPGMTKLSLVPEIAAYKGISFIKLIEWILKDASTKR
;
A
#
# COMPACT_ATOMS: atom_id res chain seq x y z
N MET A 1 -12.16 32.01 0.74
CA MET A 1 -11.53 31.37 1.93
C MET A 1 -10.98 30.01 1.55
N LYS A 2 -9.73 29.67 1.96
CA LYS A 2 -9.20 28.31 1.77
C LYS A 2 -9.99 27.30 2.62
N LYS A 3 -10.13 26.08 2.09
CA LYS A 3 -10.96 25.00 2.67
C LYS A 3 -10.51 24.60 4.08
N LYS A 4 -11.42 24.15 4.90
CA LYS A 4 -11.16 23.49 6.18
C LYS A 4 -10.86 22.02 5.93
N ILE A 5 -9.71 21.52 6.36
CA ILE A 5 -9.28 20.13 6.16
C ILE A 5 -9.15 19.44 7.52
N LEU A 6 -9.90 18.37 7.72
CA LEU A 6 -9.69 17.45 8.83
C LEU A 6 -8.72 16.37 8.39
N ILE A 7 -7.64 16.19 9.11
CA ILE A 7 -6.65 15.13 8.84
C ILE A 7 -6.85 14.02 9.86
N LEU A 8 -7.17 12.82 9.39
CA LEU A 8 -7.22 11.63 10.22
C LEU A 8 -5.82 11.00 10.27
N SER A 9 -5.27 10.85 11.46
CA SER A 9 -3.96 10.21 11.66
C SER A 9 -3.88 9.52 13.01
N GLY A 10 -2.92 8.62 13.19
CA GLY A 10 -2.79 7.78 14.38
C GLY A 10 -3.50 6.45 14.22
N GLY A 11 -4.56 6.20 14.99
CA GLY A 11 -5.30 4.94 14.97
C GLY A 11 -4.60 3.83 15.76
N ILE A 12 -5.09 2.60 15.61
CA ILE A 12 -4.69 1.44 16.44
C ILE A 12 -3.81 0.41 15.71
N SER A 13 -3.50 0.65 14.45
CA SER A 13 -2.68 -0.28 13.68
C SER A 13 -1.21 -0.29 14.12
N LYS A 14 -0.47 -1.32 13.74
CA LYS A 14 0.99 -1.40 13.92
C LYS A 14 1.74 -0.27 13.19
N GLU A 15 1.08 0.40 12.25
CA GLU A 15 1.62 1.49 11.44
C GLU A 15 1.26 2.88 12.00
N ARG A 16 0.78 2.95 13.25
CA ARG A 16 0.36 4.19 13.91
C ARG A 16 1.39 5.33 13.81
N LEU A 17 2.66 5.04 14.04
CA LEU A 17 3.73 6.04 13.98
C LEU A 17 3.91 6.62 12.57
N ILE A 18 3.77 5.78 11.54
CA ILE A 18 3.83 6.23 10.13
C ILE A 18 2.63 7.11 9.80
N SER A 19 1.45 6.74 10.32
CA SER A 19 0.23 7.53 10.18
C SER A 19 0.38 8.91 10.83
N LEU A 20 0.92 8.99 12.04
CA LEU A 20 1.17 10.26 12.72
C LEU A 20 2.16 11.14 11.95
N ASP A 21 3.25 10.57 11.41
CA ASP A 21 4.21 11.34 10.62
C ASP A 21 3.58 11.80 9.29
N THR A 22 2.85 10.93 8.59
CA THR A 22 2.09 11.32 7.38
C THR A 22 1.14 12.49 7.69
N GLY A 23 0.33 12.38 8.73
CA GLY A 23 -0.60 13.44 9.15
C GLY A 23 0.11 14.73 9.50
N PHE A 24 1.23 14.65 10.22
CA PHE A 24 2.05 15.82 10.58
C PHE A 24 2.64 16.53 9.36
N GLN A 25 3.25 15.78 8.41
CA GLN A 25 3.86 16.36 7.22
C GLN A 25 2.80 17.04 6.34
N VAL A 26 1.66 16.39 6.14
CA VAL A 26 0.52 16.95 5.38
C VAL A 26 -0.04 18.18 6.07
N ALA A 27 -0.25 18.14 7.39
CA ALA A 27 -0.76 19.28 8.16
C ALA A 27 0.19 20.47 8.10
N LYS A 28 1.48 20.23 8.29
CA LYS A 28 2.53 21.26 8.23
C LYS A 28 2.52 21.98 6.88
N GLU A 29 2.48 21.22 5.79
CA GLU A 29 2.52 21.79 4.45
C GLU A 29 1.24 22.55 4.11
N LEU A 30 0.06 22.02 4.46
CA LEU A 30 -1.21 22.70 4.26
C LEU A 30 -1.35 23.98 5.10
N LYS A 31 -0.92 23.97 6.38
CA LYS A 31 -0.90 25.18 7.23
C LYS A 31 -0.05 26.29 6.61
N LYS A 32 1.19 25.94 6.16
CA LYS A 32 2.10 26.87 5.48
C LYS A 32 1.45 27.51 4.25
N ASN A 33 0.55 26.79 3.58
CA ASN A 33 -0.18 27.28 2.41
C ASN A 33 -1.56 27.88 2.75
N GLY A 34 -1.84 28.20 4.03
CA GLY A 34 -3.00 28.97 4.49
C GLY A 34 -4.30 28.18 4.61
N TYR A 35 -4.26 26.82 4.66
CA TYR A 35 -5.44 26.00 4.95
C TYR A 35 -5.75 26.00 6.44
N LYS A 36 -7.05 25.93 6.80
CA LYS A 36 -7.48 25.68 8.18
C LYS A 36 -7.46 24.16 8.44
N ILE A 37 -6.65 23.74 9.41
CA ILE A 37 -6.39 22.31 9.68
C ILE A 37 -6.81 21.95 11.09
N LYS A 38 -7.51 20.81 11.24
CA LYS A 38 -7.68 20.07 12.49
C LYS A 38 -7.13 18.67 12.26
N ILE A 39 -6.33 18.15 13.20
CA ILE A 39 -5.90 16.74 13.22
C ILE A 39 -6.80 16.02 14.21
N SER A 40 -7.24 14.81 13.88
CA SER A 40 -8.04 13.96 14.74
C SER A 40 -7.59 12.51 14.61
N GLU A 41 -7.65 11.77 15.70
CA GLU A 41 -7.62 10.30 15.64
C GLU A 41 -9.02 9.77 15.31
N PRO A 42 -9.14 8.54 14.77
CA PRO A 42 -10.41 7.88 14.52
C PRO A 42 -10.94 7.20 15.81
N ASP A 43 -11.16 8.00 16.83
CA ASP A 43 -11.63 7.59 18.14
C ASP A 43 -13.07 8.07 18.41
N ASN A 44 -13.55 7.91 19.64
CA ASN A 44 -14.89 8.35 20.07
C ASN A 44 -15.14 9.85 19.89
N ASN A 45 -14.10 10.65 19.69
CA ASN A 45 -14.23 12.09 19.46
C ASN A 45 -14.37 12.46 17.97
N LEU A 46 -14.26 11.49 17.06
CA LEU A 46 -14.27 11.75 15.62
C LEU A 46 -15.56 12.49 15.20
N GLU A 47 -16.71 12.00 15.62
CA GLU A 47 -17.99 12.61 15.30
C GLU A 47 -18.09 14.04 15.83
N LYS A 48 -17.72 14.27 17.10
CA LYS A 48 -17.65 15.59 17.72
C LYS A 48 -16.74 16.52 16.92
N ASN A 49 -15.55 16.05 16.57
CA ASN A 49 -14.57 16.81 15.80
C ASN A 49 -15.09 17.20 14.42
N ILE A 50 -15.83 16.31 13.75
CA ILE A 50 -16.46 16.59 12.46
C ILE A 50 -17.56 17.65 12.61
N LYS A 51 -18.47 17.50 13.61
CA LYS A 51 -19.59 18.43 13.84
C LYS A 51 -19.12 19.83 14.19
N GLU A 52 -18.12 19.97 15.06
CA GLU A 52 -17.59 21.27 15.50
C GLU A 52 -16.75 21.94 14.42
N PHE A 53 -15.84 21.19 13.79
CA PHE A 53 -14.92 21.76 12.82
C PHE A 53 -15.56 22.01 11.46
N LYS A 54 -16.56 21.23 11.06
CA LYS A 54 -17.26 21.27 9.77
C LYS A 54 -16.27 21.30 8.60
N PRO A 55 -15.48 20.20 8.41
CA PRO A 55 -14.47 20.16 7.37
C PRO A 55 -15.11 20.16 5.98
N SER A 56 -14.43 20.79 5.02
CA SER A 56 -14.80 20.71 3.60
C SER A 56 -14.32 19.42 2.96
N VAL A 57 -13.22 18.85 3.49
CA VAL A 57 -12.60 17.59 3.04
C VAL A 57 -11.94 16.92 4.23
N ILE A 58 -11.99 15.60 4.26
CA ILE A 58 -11.23 14.77 5.20
C ILE A 58 -10.03 14.16 4.46
N PHE A 59 -8.82 14.47 4.93
CA PHE A 59 -7.61 13.83 4.45
C PHE A 59 -7.34 12.58 5.30
N ASN A 60 -7.49 11.40 4.72
CA ASN A 60 -7.16 10.16 5.39
C ASN A 60 -5.64 9.92 5.33
N ALA A 61 -4.96 10.02 6.46
CA ALA A 61 -3.53 9.75 6.65
C ALA A 61 -3.29 8.50 7.50
N LEU A 62 -4.33 7.70 7.73
CA LEU A 62 -4.20 6.44 8.46
C LEU A 62 -3.48 5.39 7.62
N HIS A 63 -2.84 4.41 8.27
CA HIS A 63 -2.16 3.31 7.62
C HIS A 63 -2.49 1.97 8.27
N GLY A 64 -2.45 0.89 7.48
CA GLY A 64 -2.72 -0.46 7.93
C GLY A 64 -4.18 -0.71 8.28
N GLN A 65 -4.39 -1.65 9.20
CA GLN A 65 -5.72 -2.09 9.63
C GLN A 65 -6.55 -0.91 10.16
N PHE A 66 -7.85 -0.90 9.86
CA PHE A 66 -8.84 0.16 10.11
C PHE A 66 -8.61 1.46 9.34
N GLY A 67 -7.41 1.69 8.81
CA GLY A 67 -7.05 2.90 8.10
C GLY A 67 -7.17 2.81 6.59
N GLU A 68 -6.78 1.67 6.01
CA GLU A 68 -6.73 1.45 4.56
C GLU A 68 -7.35 0.12 4.11
N ASP A 69 -8.18 -0.51 4.97
CA ASP A 69 -8.87 -1.78 4.72
C ASP A 69 -10.37 -1.65 4.42
N GLY A 70 -10.87 -0.41 4.27
CA GLY A 70 -12.27 -0.12 4.00
C GLY A 70 -13.09 0.25 5.24
N TYR A 71 -12.60 -0.01 6.46
CA TYR A 71 -13.36 0.24 7.69
C TYR A 71 -13.62 1.74 7.90
N ILE A 72 -12.60 2.56 8.01
CA ILE A 72 -12.76 4.01 8.18
C ILE A 72 -13.48 4.65 6.99
N GLN A 73 -13.22 4.16 5.78
CA GLN A 73 -13.86 4.66 4.57
C GLN A 73 -15.38 4.47 4.64
N THR A 74 -15.85 3.31 5.15
CA THR A 74 -17.28 3.06 5.36
C THR A 74 -17.91 4.05 6.36
N ILE A 75 -17.19 4.37 7.43
CA ILE A 75 -17.64 5.39 8.41
C ILE A 75 -17.69 6.77 7.74
N LEU A 76 -16.68 7.13 6.94
CA LEU A 76 -16.63 8.44 6.28
C LEU A 76 -17.73 8.63 5.24
N GLU A 77 -18.15 7.56 4.54
CA GLU A 77 -19.30 7.62 3.63
C GLU A 77 -20.60 8.04 4.34
N GLN A 78 -20.80 7.67 5.61
CA GLN A 78 -21.99 8.04 6.39
C GLN A 78 -22.06 9.55 6.68
N TYR A 79 -20.89 10.21 6.81
CA TYR A 79 -20.85 11.66 7.04
C TYR A 79 -21.08 12.49 5.77
N GLN A 80 -21.05 11.88 4.59
CA GLN A 80 -21.20 12.54 3.30
C GLN A 80 -20.25 13.73 3.09
N ILE A 81 -19.07 13.67 3.69
CA ILE A 81 -18.00 14.67 3.53
C ILE A 81 -16.96 14.07 2.58
N PRO A 82 -16.55 14.79 1.52
CA PRO A 82 -15.49 14.32 0.64
C PRO A 82 -14.26 13.91 1.41
N TYR A 83 -13.72 12.73 1.10
CA TYR A 83 -12.49 12.21 1.69
C TYR A 83 -11.52 11.73 0.63
N THR A 84 -10.24 11.67 0.98
CA THR A 84 -9.14 11.34 0.05
C THR A 84 -8.97 9.83 -0.12
N HIS A 85 -8.30 9.46 -1.20
CA HIS A 85 -7.92 8.09 -1.55
C HIS A 85 -9.11 7.18 -1.93
N SER A 86 -8.89 5.88 -1.94
CA SER A 86 -9.88 4.89 -2.40
C SER A 86 -11.04 4.72 -1.42
N GLY A 87 -12.16 4.26 -1.93
CA GLY A 87 -13.36 3.98 -1.13
C GLY A 87 -13.31 2.62 -0.43
N PRO A 88 -14.40 2.24 0.28
CA PRO A 88 -14.44 1.05 1.13
C PRO A 88 -14.12 -0.24 0.37
N ILE A 89 -14.76 -0.46 -0.77
CA ILE A 89 -14.62 -1.70 -1.54
C ILE A 89 -13.20 -1.85 -2.09
N ALA A 90 -12.67 -0.81 -2.74
CA ALA A 90 -11.33 -0.85 -3.32
C ALA A 90 -10.26 -1.04 -2.25
N SER A 91 -10.40 -0.38 -1.10
CA SER A 91 -9.47 -0.50 0.03
C SER A 91 -9.50 -1.91 0.62
N SER A 92 -10.68 -2.48 0.85
CA SER A 92 -10.83 -3.84 1.36
C SER A 92 -10.26 -4.90 0.40
N ILE A 93 -10.54 -4.78 -0.89
CA ILE A 93 -9.99 -5.69 -1.92
C ILE A 93 -8.46 -5.58 -1.98
N ALA A 94 -7.91 -4.38 -1.95
CA ALA A 94 -6.46 -4.17 -2.03
C ALA A 94 -5.72 -4.71 -0.81
N MET A 95 -6.30 -4.58 0.39
CA MET A 95 -5.73 -5.10 1.63
C MET A 95 -5.71 -6.63 1.65
N ASP A 96 -6.72 -7.29 1.08
CA ASP A 96 -6.78 -8.75 0.96
C ASP A 96 -5.95 -9.24 -0.24
N LYS A 97 -4.76 -9.80 0.08
CA LYS A 97 -3.82 -10.27 -0.94
C LYS A 97 -4.36 -11.45 -1.75
N GLU A 98 -5.25 -12.28 -1.18
CA GLU A 98 -5.86 -13.38 -1.91
C GLU A 98 -6.85 -12.86 -2.96
N ILE A 99 -7.76 -11.98 -2.53
CA ILE A 99 -8.79 -11.41 -3.40
C ILE A 99 -8.15 -10.55 -4.50
N SER A 100 -7.25 -9.63 -4.12
CA SER A 100 -6.57 -8.77 -5.10
C SER A 100 -5.79 -9.57 -6.15
N LYS A 101 -5.05 -10.62 -5.75
CA LYS A 101 -4.32 -11.48 -6.70
C LYS A 101 -5.24 -12.28 -7.61
N LYS A 102 -6.38 -12.78 -7.13
CA LYS A 102 -7.39 -13.42 -7.97
C LYS A 102 -7.93 -12.45 -9.03
N ILE A 103 -8.20 -11.20 -8.65
CA ILE A 103 -8.61 -10.15 -9.60
C ILE A 103 -7.49 -9.87 -10.61
N PHE A 104 -6.23 -9.78 -10.18
CA PHE A 104 -5.10 -9.58 -11.08
C PHE A 104 -4.97 -10.71 -12.10
N ILE A 105 -5.04 -11.96 -11.67
CA ILE A 105 -4.98 -13.16 -12.54
C ILE A 105 -6.11 -13.14 -13.58
N ASN A 106 -7.35 -12.92 -13.15
CA ASN A 106 -8.52 -12.85 -14.03
C ASN A 106 -8.39 -11.72 -15.07
N ASN A 107 -7.68 -10.67 -14.73
CA ASN A 107 -7.40 -9.56 -15.64
C ASN A 107 -6.06 -9.68 -16.37
N LYS A 108 -5.42 -10.84 -16.39
CA LYS A 108 -4.14 -11.08 -17.08
C LYS A 108 -3.02 -10.14 -16.62
N ILE A 109 -3.01 -9.76 -15.34
CA ILE A 109 -1.90 -9.07 -14.68
C ILE A 109 -1.05 -10.12 -14.01
N ASN A 110 0.22 -10.21 -14.41
CA ASN A 110 1.12 -11.21 -13.88
C ASN A 110 1.43 -10.95 -12.40
N THR A 111 1.27 -11.97 -11.56
CA THR A 111 1.52 -11.97 -10.11
C THR A 111 2.16 -13.30 -9.72
N PRO A 112 2.96 -13.38 -8.63
CA PRO A 112 3.50 -14.67 -8.17
C PRO A 112 2.39 -15.68 -7.93
N LYS A 113 2.62 -16.95 -8.30
CA LYS A 113 1.72 -18.05 -7.94
C LYS A 113 1.63 -18.17 -6.43
N PHE A 114 0.47 -18.57 -5.90
CA PHE A 114 0.28 -18.67 -4.46
C PHE A 114 -0.68 -19.80 -4.08
N ILE A 115 -0.60 -20.20 -2.82
CA ILE A 115 -1.54 -21.09 -2.13
C ILE A 115 -1.97 -20.36 -0.85
N LYS A 116 -3.27 -20.44 -0.52
CA LYS A 116 -3.75 -20.09 0.81
C LYS A 116 -3.58 -21.29 1.73
N TYR A 117 -3.01 -21.10 2.90
CA TYR A 117 -2.87 -22.09 3.93
C TYR A 117 -3.70 -21.69 5.15
N SER A 118 -4.62 -22.57 5.57
CA SER A 118 -5.43 -22.43 6.78
C SER A 118 -4.92 -23.34 7.86
N PHE A 119 -4.73 -22.81 9.06
CA PHE A 119 -4.25 -23.59 10.21
C PHE A 119 -5.30 -24.55 10.76
N ASP A 120 -6.58 -24.28 10.51
CA ASP A 120 -7.69 -25.17 10.90
C ASP A 120 -7.74 -26.44 10.05
N LYS A 121 -7.19 -26.39 8.83
CA LYS A 121 -7.16 -27.49 7.86
C LYS A 121 -5.72 -27.91 7.57
N LYS A 122 -5.00 -28.36 8.62
CA LYS A 122 -3.60 -28.82 8.48
C LYS A 122 -3.50 -29.90 7.41
N SER A 123 -2.77 -29.60 6.35
CA SER A 123 -2.52 -30.55 5.26
C SER A 123 -1.21 -31.29 5.51
N ALA A 124 -1.26 -32.59 5.69
CA ALA A 124 -0.07 -33.43 5.73
C ALA A 124 0.75 -33.37 4.43
N LYS A 125 0.12 -32.97 3.32
CA LYS A 125 0.73 -32.87 1.98
C LYS A 125 1.18 -31.44 1.62
N LEU A 126 1.26 -30.51 2.58
CA LEU A 126 1.61 -29.12 2.28
C LEU A 126 2.95 -29.00 1.55
N ILE A 127 3.97 -29.72 1.97
CA ILE A 127 5.32 -29.68 1.35
C ILE A 127 5.27 -30.17 -0.10
N GLU A 128 4.49 -31.23 -0.38
CA GLU A 128 4.26 -31.72 -1.75
C GLU A 128 3.57 -30.66 -2.60
N GLN A 129 2.48 -30.09 -2.09
CA GLN A 129 1.74 -29.03 -2.78
C GLN A 129 2.62 -27.79 -3.11
N ILE A 130 3.52 -27.42 -2.20
CA ILE A 130 4.48 -26.33 -2.43
C ILE A 130 5.47 -26.72 -3.54
N ASN A 131 6.03 -27.92 -3.50
CA ASN A 131 6.96 -28.39 -4.53
C ASN A 131 6.31 -28.43 -5.92
N ASP A 132 5.07 -28.89 -6.01
CA ASP A 132 4.37 -29.05 -7.28
C ASP A 132 3.94 -27.71 -7.88
N LYS A 133 3.41 -26.81 -7.04
CA LYS A 133 2.80 -25.56 -7.51
C LYS A 133 3.74 -24.35 -7.52
N LEU A 134 4.66 -24.24 -6.54
CA LEU A 134 5.44 -23.01 -6.29
C LEU A 134 6.95 -23.21 -6.42
N LYS A 135 7.50 -24.32 -5.94
CA LYS A 135 8.93 -24.63 -5.74
C LYS A 135 9.57 -23.74 -4.65
N PHE A 136 10.47 -24.33 -3.86
CA PHE A 136 11.24 -23.60 -2.87
C PHE A 136 12.39 -22.79 -3.50
N PRO A 137 12.80 -21.62 -2.91
CA PRO A 137 12.21 -21.01 -1.73
C PRO A 137 10.83 -20.36 -2.02
N VAL A 138 10.01 -20.20 -0.97
CA VAL A 138 8.70 -19.55 -1.03
C VAL A 138 8.64 -18.38 -0.05
N VAL A 139 7.67 -17.48 -0.23
CA VAL A 139 7.36 -16.40 0.72
C VAL A 139 6.11 -16.78 1.51
N VAL A 140 6.20 -16.73 2.83
CA VAL A 140 5.04 -16.88 3.73
C VAL A 140 4.71 -15.52 4.32
N LYS A 141 3.46 -15.10 4.22
CA LYS A 141 3.01 -13.78 4.68
C LYS A 141 1.54 -13.80 5.11
N PRO A 142 1.13 -12.90 6.03
CA PRO A 142 -0.28 -12.67 6.31
C PRO A 142 -1.04 -12.21 5.07
N ILE A 143 -2.33 -12.55 4.98
CA ILE A 143 -3.19 -12.15 3.88
C ILE A 143 -3.54 -10.64 3.97
N ASN A 144 -3.84 -10.15 5.18
CA ASN A 144 -4.43 -8.83 5.42
C ASN A 144 -3.52 -7.90 6.25
N GLU A 145 -2.19 -7.97 6.06
CA GLU A 145 -1.24 -7.07 6.73
C GLU A 145 -0.45 -6.24 5.71
N GLY A 146 -0.09 -5.02 6.12
CA GLY A 146 0.75 -4.10 5.35
C GLY A 146 2.23 -4.15 5.76
N SER A 147 3.02 -3.22 5.22
CA SER A 147 4.40 -2.87 5.62
C SER A 147 5.40 -4.01 5.77
N SER A 148 5.22 -5.12 5.04
CA SER A 148 6.07 -6.32 5.15
C SER A 148 6.13 -6.94 6.57
N VAL A 149 5.13 -6.69 7.41
CA VAL A 149 5.03 -7.29 8.73
C VAL A 149 4.84 -8.80 8.61
N ASN A 150 5.68 -9.59 9.29
CA ASN A 150 5.65 -11.05 9.29
C ASN A 150 5.73 -11.68 7.89
N VAL A 151 6.55 -11.12 7.01
CA VAL A 151 6.88 -11.68 5.69
C VAL A 151 8.20 -12.45 5.78
N TYR A 152 8.18 -13.73 5.44
CA TYR A 152 9.33 -14.62 5.59
C TYR A 152 9.65 -15.36 4.29
N ILE A 153 10.94 -15.37 3.92
CA ILE A 153 11.44 -16.26 2.85
C ILE A 153 11.73 -17.62 3.48
N CYS A 154 11.04 -18.64 3.01
CA CYS A 154 11.08 -19.98 3.58
C CYS A 154 11.70 -21.00 2.62
N THR A 155 12.54 -21.84 3.18
CA THR A 155 13.05 -23.06 2.55
C THR A 155 12.30 -24.28 3.11
N LYS A 156 12.49 -25.46 2.50
CA LYS A 156 11.93 -26.70 3.02
C LYS A 156 12.31 -26.97 4.49
N LYS A 157 13.50 -26.47 4.93
CA LYS A 157 14.03 -26.71 6.29
C LYS A 157 13.33 -25.88 7.36
N ASN A 158 12.89 -24.65 7.07
CA ASN A 158 12.39 -23.71 8.09
C ASN A 158 10.89 -23.39 7.99
N ILE A 159 10.20 -23.79 6.93
CA ILE A 159 8.81 -23.41 6.69
C ILE A 159 7.87 -23.84 7.83
N THR A 160 8.04 -25.07 8.37
CA THR A 160 7.21 -25.58 9.46
C THR A 160 7.35 -24.72 10.72
N LYS A 161 8.59 -24.29 11.05
CA LYS A 161 8.85 -23.39 12.19
C LYS A 161 8.19 -22.03 11.98
N ILE A 162 8.31 -21.47 10.79
CA ILE A 162 7.70 -20.16 10.44
C ILE A 162 6.17 -20.26 10.48
N LEU A 163 5.56 -21.27 9.89
CA LEU A 163 4.12 -21.46 9.96
C LEU A 163 3.64 -21.56 11.41
N LYS A 164 4.32 -22.31 12.27
CA LYS A 164 3.98 -22.40 13.69
C LYS A 164 3.97 -21.01 14.38
N SER A 165 4.93 -20.14 14.06
CA SER A 165 4.96 -18.78 14.62
C SER A 165 3.86 -17.85 14.07
N MET A 166 3.17 -18.24 13.00
CA MET A 166 2.09 -17.48 12.36
C MET A 166 0.69 -18.05 12.63
N GLU A 167 0.55 -19.03 13.50
CA GLU A 167 -0.73 -19.72 13.76
C GLU A 167 -1.85 -18.76 14.23
N SER A 168 -1.49 -17.66 14.91
CA SER A 168 -2.43 -16.62 15.34
C SER A 168 -3.16 -15.91 14.19
N TYR A 169 -2.65 -15.98 12.96
CA TYR A 169 -3.30 -15.39 11.79
C TYR A 169 -4.45 -16.23 11.22
N LYS A 170 -4.67 -17.45 11.70
CA LYS A 170 -5.63 -18.44 11.17
C LYS A 170 -5.36 -18.84 9.73
N GLU A 171 -5.08 -17.89 8.85
CA GLU A 171 -4.77 -18.09 7.44
C GLU A 171 -3.57 -17.25 7.01
N VAL A 172 -2.72 -17.83 6.15
CA VAL A 172 -1.57 -17.15 5.54
C VAL A 172 -1.48 -17.45 4.05
N MET A 173 -0.81 -16.57 3.32
CA MET A 173 -0.45 -16.80 1.93
C MET A 173 0.95 -17.40 1.86
N ILE A 174 1.10 -18.45 1.07
CA ILE A 174 2.40 -19.00 0.65
C ILE A 174 2.53 -18.72 -0.84
N GLU A 175 3.53 -17.95 -1.25
CA GLU A 175 3.70 -17.57 -2.66
C GLU A 175 5.09 -17.89 -3.18
N GLU A 176 5.20 -18.02 -4.50
CA GLU A 176 6.46 -18.18 -5.21
C GLU A 176 7.41 -17.03 -4.88
N PHE A 177 8.64 -17.34 -4.49
CA PHE A 177 9.67 -16.33 -4.30
C PHE A 177 10.20 -15.83 -5.64
N ILE A 178 9.89 -14.59 -5.97
CA ILE A 178 10.44 -13.93 -7.15
C ILE A 178 11.72 -13.18 -6.78
N ALA A 179 12.85 -13.71 -7.17
CA ALA A 179 14.11 -13.02 -7.08
C ALA A 179 14.14 -11.84 -8.06
N GLY A 180 14.95 -10.82 -7.78
CA GLY A 180 15.14 -9.72 -8.72
C GLY A 180 14.86 -8.34 -8.13
N ARG A 181 14.81 -7.37 -9.04
CA ARG A 181 14.74 -5.94 -8.72
C ARG A 181 13.34 -5.58 -8.19
N GLU A 182 13.29 -4.65 -7.26
CA GLU A 182 12.04 -4.16 -6.68
C GLU A 182 11.69 -2.81 -7.28
N ILE A 183 10.59 -2.76 -8.03
CA ILE A 183 10.15 -1.56 -8.75
C ILE A 183 8.76 -1.18 -8.23
N GLN A 184 8.63 0.07 -7.82
CA GLN A 184 7.38 0.63 -7.31
C GLN A 184 6.85 1.63 -8.32
N VAL A 185 5.56 1.57 -8.61
CA VAL A 185 4.90 2.44 -9.60
C VAL A 185 3.76 3.20 -8.96
N ALA A 186 3.76 4.52 -9.11
CA ALA A 186 2.69 5.38 -8.63
C ALA A 186 1.73 5.76 -9.76
N ILE A 187 0.44 5.68 -9.45
CA ILE A 187 -0.67 6.15 -10.30
C ILE A 187 -1.37 7.29 -9.57
N MET A 188 -1.75 8.33 -10.30
CA MET A 188 -2.47 9.49 -9.79
C MET A 188 -3.73 9.72 -10.62
N GLY A 189 -4.88 9.26 -10.13
CA GLY A 189 -6.13 9.14 -10.91
C GLY A 189 -5.93 8.22 -12.11
N ASN A 190 -6.13 8.74 -13.31
CA ASN A 190 -5.92 8.00 -14.56
C ASN A 190 -4.50 8.21 -15.17
N LYS A 191 -3.61 8.90 -14.46
CA LYS A 191 -2.27 9.24 -14.96
C LYS A 191 -1.20 8.36 -14.32
N LYS A 192 -0.28 7.86 -15.14
CA LYS A 192 0.94 7.19 -14.72
C LYS A 192 1.89 8.25 -14.16
N LEU A 193 2.06 8.31 -12.84
CA LEU A 193 2.90 9.32 -12.22
C LEU A 193 4.39 9.02 -12.47
N GLY A 194 4.82 7.79 -12.21
CA GLY A 194 6.19 7.38 -12.43
C GLY A 194 6.53 6.05 -11.74
N ALA A 195 7.79 5.68 -11.84
CA ALA A 195 8.33 4.48 -11.21
C ALA A 195 9.66 4.80 -10.51
N ILE A 196 9.95 4.04 -9.46
CA ILE A 196 11.18 4.09 -8.68
C ILE A 196 11.65 2.66 -8.39
N GLU A 197 12.94 2.43 -8.39
CA GLU A 197 13.53 1.16 -7.98
C GLU A 197 14.09 1.27 -6.57
N LEU A 198 13.86 0.23 -5.78
CA LEU A 198 14.39 0.11 -4.44
C LEU A 198 15.50 -0.95 -4.41
N LYS A 199 16.68 -0.55 -3.99
CA LYS A 199 17.81 -1.44 -3.82
C LYS A 199 18.25 -1.50 -2.36
N PRO A 200 17.63 -2.40 -1.58
CA PRO A 200 18.00 -2.55 -0.18
C PRO A 200 19.44 -3.09 -0.07
N LYS A 201 20.18 -2.63 0.92
CA LYS A 201 21.51 -3.22 1.24
C LYS A 201 21.39 -4.63 1.83
N ARG A 202 20.21 -4.95 2.42
CA ARG A 202 19.85 -6.26 2.95
C ARG A 202 19.26 -7.13 1.85
N LYS A 203 19.21 -8.46 2.10
CA LYS A 203 18.67 -9.43 1.12
C LYS A 203 17.17 -9.25 0.83
N PHE A 204 16.44 -8.47 1.65
CA PHE A 204 15.00 -8.26 1.54
C PHE A 204 14.61 -6.84 1.95
N TYR A 205 13.56 -6.29 1.32
CA TYR A 205 12.98 -4.99 1.64
C TYR A 205 11.91 -5.18 2.72
N ASP A 206 12.35 -5.35 3.97
CA ASP A 206 11.52 -5.55 5.14
C ASP A 206 11.04 -4.22 5.76
N TYR A 207 10.35 -4.29 6.90
CA TYR A 207 9.85 -3.12 7.63
C TYR A 207 10.97 -2.13 7.97
N ASP A 208 12.10 -2.63 8.46
CA ASP A 208 13.28 -1.81 8.77
C ASP A 208 13.82 -1.11 7.53
N ALA A 209 13.88 -1.81 6.38
CA ALA A 209 14.35 -1.24 5.13
C ALA A 209 13.41 -0.14 4.60
N LYS A 210 12.12 -0.18 4.97
CA LYS A 210 11.10 0.81 4.56
C LYS A 210 11.14 2.09 5.39
N TYR A 211 11.39 2.00 6.69
CA TYR A 211 11.14 3.10 7.63
C TYR A 211 12.36 3.52 8.45
N ASN A 212 13.43 2.72 8.47
CA ASN A 212 14.64 3.05 9.19
C ASN A 212 15.64 3.76 8.27
N THR A 213 15.93 5.03 8.55
CA THR A 213 16.92 5.82 7.79
C THR A 213 18.31 5.19 7.76
N ASN A 214 18.66 4.41 8.79
CA ASN A 214 19.92 3.69 8.87
C ASN A 214 19.99 2.44 7.98
N ALA A 215 18.86 1.97 7.44
CA ALA A 215 18.82 0.81 6.54
C ALA A 215 19.47 1.08 5.18
N LYS A 216 19.69 2.37 4.83
CA LYS A 216 20.40 2.83 3.63
C LYS A 216 19.90 2.16 2.33
N THR A 217 18.58 1.96 2.20
CA THR A 217 17.98 1.55 0.94
C THR A 217 18.25 2.63 -0.11
N GLN A 218 18.80 2.24 -1.25
CA GLN A 218 18.99 3.16 -2.37
C GLN A 218 17.68 3.29 -3.14
N HIS A 219 17.28 4.52 -3.41
CA HIS A 219 16.18 4.89 -4.27
C HIS A 219 16.74 5.31 -5.63
N ILE A 220 16.39 4.60 -6.69
CA ILE A 220 16.89 4.84 -8.04
C ILE A 220 15.76 5.35 -8.90
N ILE A 221 15.84 6.64 -9.25
CA ILE A 221 14.91 7.32 -10.14
C ILE A 221 15.69 8.23 -11.10
N PRO A 222 15.57 8.10 -12.41
CA PRO A 222 14.73 7.14 -13.15
C PRO A 222 15.17 5.68 -12.97
N VAL A 223 14.22 4.76 -13.11
CA VAL A 223 14.53 3.32 -13.08
C VAL A 223 15.36 2.94 -14.32
N GLU A 224 16.46 2.23 -14.10
CA GLU A 224 17.39 1.81 -15.17
C GLU A 224 16.88 0.58 -15.94
N ILE A 225 15.82 0.78 -16.73
CA ILE A 225 15.24 -0.21 -17.65
C ILE A 225 14.93 0.44 -18.99
N SER A 226 14.73 -0.35 -20.04
CA SER A 226 14.37 0.19 -21.35
C SER A 226 13.02 0.93 -21.30
N ARG A 227 12.83 1.91 -22.18
CA ARG A 227 11.58 2.68 -22.29
C ARG A 227 10.36 1.77 -22.48
N ASN A 228 10.50 0.68 -23.24
CA ASN A 228 9.43 -0.28 -23.45
C ASN A 228 9.05 -1.00 -22.15
N LYS A 229 10.03 -1.42 -21.34
CA LYS A 229 9.81 -2.06 -20.05
C LYS A 229 9.22 -1.09 -19.02
N LEU A 230 9.67 0.17 -19.02
CA LEU A 230 9.05 1.19 -18.17
C LEU A 230 7.57 1.40 -18.53
N ASN A 231 7.25 1.50 -19.82
CA ASN A 231 5.88 1.61 -20.29
C ASN A 231 5.04 0.37 -19.93
N GLU A 232 5.62 -0.84 -20.05
CA GLU A 232 4.97 -2.09 -19.66
C GLU A 232 4.54 -2.08 -18.19
N VAL A 233 5.47 -1.82 -17.27
CA VAL A 233 5.16 -1.83 -15.82
C VAL A 233 4.18 -0.72 -15.44
N MET A 234 4.29 0.46 -16.04
CA MET A 234 3.37 1.56 -15.79
C MET A 234 1.96 1.27 -16.32
N ASN A 235 1.84 0.55 -17.46
CA ASN A 235 0.55 0.08 -17.96
C ASN A 235 -0.06 -0.99 -17.05
N MET A 236 0.76 -1.92 -16.54
CA MET A 236 0.32 -2.93 -15.58
C MET A 236 -0.20 -2.29 -14.30
N ALA A 237 0.50 -1.30 -13.75
CA ALA A 237 0.08 -0.57 -12.55
C ALA A 237 -1.23 0.21 -12.78
N LEU A 238 -1.36 0.90 -13.92
CA LEU A 238 -2.62 1.58 -14.27
C LEU A 238 -3.79 0.60 -14.44
N LYS A 239 -3.53 -0.57 -15.03
CA LYS A 239 -4.54 -1.62 -15.15
C LYS A 239 -4.94 -2.16 -13.77
N ALA A 240 -3.97 -2.43 -12.88
CA ALA A 240 -4.23 -2.87 -11.51
C ALA A 240 -5.06 -1.83 -10.73
N HIS A 241 -4.70 -0.55 -10.82
CA HIS A 241 -5.44 0.56 -10.24
C HIS A 241 -6.92 0.56 -10.68
N LYS A 242 -7.17 0.37 -11.97
CA LYS A 242 -8.52 0.37 -12.55
C LYS A 242 -9.35 -0.85 -12.16
N VAL A 243 -8.77 -2.06 -12.20
CA VAL A 243 -9.53 -3.29 -11.92
C VAL A 243 -9.85 -3.47 -10.44
N ILE A 244 -9.07 -2.86 -9.55
CA ILE A 244 -9.40 -2.74 -8.11
C ILE A 244 -10.37 -1.59 -7.85
N ALA A 245 -10.65 -0.75 -8.84
CA ALA A 245 -11.42 0.48 -8.71
C ALA A 245 -10.79 1.50 -7.72
N CYS A 246 -9.46 1.56 -7.69
CA CYS A 246 -8.77 2.57 -6.88
C CYS A 246 -9.10 3.98 -7.32
N ARG A 247 -9.03 4.92 -6.38
CA ARG A 247 -9.17 6.36 -6.59
C ARG A 247 -8.01 7.11 -5.96
N GLY A 248 -7.87 8.38 -6.28
CA GLY A 248 -6.77 9.20 -5.75
C GLY A 248 -5.42 8.70 -6.26
N VAL A 249 -4.51 8.49 -5.33
CA VAL A 249 -3.18 7.96 -5.62
C VAL A 249 -3.07 6.52 -5.14
N SER A 250 -2.49 5.65 -5.95
CA SER A 250 -2.11 4.30 -5.54
C SER A 250 -0.66 4.02 -5.88
N ARG A 251 -0.05 3.06 -5.17
CA ARG A 251 1.29 2.52 -5.46
C ARG A 251 1.18 1.02 -5.66
N SER A 252 1.73 0.56 -6.77
CA SER A 252 1.84 -0.87 -7.10
C SER A 252 3.28 -1.33 -6.92
N ASP A 253 3.48 -2.43 -6.19
CA ASP A 253 4.78 -2.97 -5.83
C ASP A 253 5.09 -4.19 -6.71
N PHE A 254 6.18 -4.12 -7.49
CA PHE A 254 6.55 -5.14 -8.46
C PHE A 254 7.91 -5.76 -8.15
N LYS A 255 8.05 -7.05 -8.50
CA LYS A 255 9.34 -7.67 -8.76
C LYS A 255 9.59 -7.74 -10.26
N PHE A 256 10.81 -7.35 -10.68
CA PHE A 256 11.29 -7.48 -12.05
C PHE A 256 12.35 -8.57 -12.13
N TYR A 257 12.01 -9.69 -12.74
CA TYR A 257 12.87 -10.87 -12.81
C TYR A 257 12.77 -11.54 -14.18
N ARG A 258 13.93 -11.91 -14.76
CA ARG A 258 14.00 -12.56 -16.09
C ARG A 258 13.14 -11.85 -17.14
N ASN A 259 13.29 -10.53 -17.20
CA ASN A 259 12.58 -9.65 -18.16
C ASN A 259 11.05 -9.63 -18.03
N LYS A 260 10.49 -10.05 -16.87
CA LYS A 260 9.05 -10.06 -16.56
C LYS A 260 8.78 -9.31 -15.26
N PHE A 261 7.64 -8.61 -15.21
CA PHE A 261 7.14 -7.98 -14.00
C PHE A 261 6.12 -8.88 -13.29
N TYR A 262 6.18 -8.90 -11.99
CA TYR A 262 5.26 -9.63 -11.12
C TYR A 262 4.69 -8.64 -10.09
N LEU A 263 3.39 -8.36 -10.17
CA LEU A 263 2.71 -7.49 -9.21
C LEU A 263 2.56 -8.23 -7.88
N LEU A 264 3.14 -7.68 -6.82
CA LEU A 264 3.04 -8.25 -5.47
C LEU A 264 1.77 -7.81 -4.77
N GLU A 265 1.50 -6.51 -4.78
CA GLU A 265 0.38 -5.86 -4.10
C GLU A 265 0.14 -4.45 -4.66
N ILE A 266 -1.02 -3.88 -4.35
CA ILE A 266 -1.36 -2.49 -4.59
C ILE A 266 -1.75 -1.82 -3.28
N ASN A 267 -1.15 -0.66 -3.01
CA ASN A 267 -1.46 0.17 -1.86
C ASN A 267 -2.37 1.32 -2.31
N THR A 268 -3.56 1.42 -1.71
CA THR A 268 -4.59 2.42 -2.05
C THR A 268 -4.42 3.74 -1.33
N GLN A 269 -3.53 3.80 -0.34
CA GLN A 269 -3.27 4.97 0.51
C GLN A 269 -1.79 5.07 0.86
N PRO A 270 -0.93 5.33 -0.14
CA PRO A 270 0.52 5.38 0.08
C PRO A 270 0.90 6.51 1.04
N GLY A 271 1.93 6.29 1.87
CA GLY A 271 2.42 7.25 2.83
C GLY A 271 2.86 8.58 2.20
N MET A 272 2.79 9.65 3.00
CA MET A 272 3.17 11.01 2.63
C MET A 272 4.22 11.59 3.59
N THR A 273 5.16 10.74 4.04
CA THR A 273 6.32 11.15 4.82
C THR A 273 7.46 11.58 3.91
N LYS A 274 8.55 12.09 4.48
CA LYS A 274 9.76 12.47 3.71
C LYS A 274 10.44 11.30 3.00
N LEU A 275 10.25 10.07 3.50
CA LEU A 275 10.81 8.84 2.92
C LEU A 275 9.80 8.11 2.03
N SER A 276 8.62 8.68 1.84
CA SER A 276 7.56 8.04 1.05
C SER A 276 7.81 8.18 -0.44
N LEU A 277 7.62 7.07 -1.15
CA LEU A 277 7.99 6.94 -2.55
C LEU A 277 7.12 7.76 -3.50
N VAL A 278 5.82 7.92 -3.19
CA VAL A 278 4.92 8.71 -4.05
C VAL A 278 5.30 10.19 -4.09
N PRO A 279 5.57 10.88 -2.96
CA PRO A 279 6.13 12.23 -2.97
C PRO A 279 7.45 12.34 -3.75
N GLU A 280 8.34 11.35 -3.63
CA GLU A 280 9.62 11.33 -4.34
C GLU A 280 9.44 11.20 -5.86
N ILE A 281 8.56 10.27 -6.30
CA ILE A 281 8.20 10.12 -7.72
C ILE A 281 7.55 11.40 -8.26
N ALA A 282 6.66 12.03 -7.48
CA ALA A 282 6.02 13.29 -7.85
C ALA A 282 7.04 14.42 -8.01
N ALA A 283 7.96 14.56 -7.06
CA ALA A 283 9.04 15.55 -7.11
C ALA A 283 9.93 15.37 -8.36
N TYR A 284 10.29 14.13 -8.70
CA TYR A 284 11.03 13.83 -9.93
C TYR A 284 10.26 14.26 -11.19
N LYS A 285 8.92 14.26 -11.16
CA LYS A 285 8.06 14.76 -12.24
C LYS A 285 7.78 16.28 -12.17
N GLY A 286 8.46 17.01 -11.29
CA GLY A 286 8.27 18.45 -11.11
C GLY A 286 6.98 18.83 -10.36
N ILE A 287 6.35 17.86 -9.66
CA ILE A 287 5.16 18.10 -8.84
C ILE A 287 5.63 18.26 -7.38
N SER A 288 5.55 19.48 -6.85
CA SER A 288 5.92 19.76 -5.46
C SER A 288 4.95 19.07 -4.49
N PHE A 289 5.40 18.86 -3.25
CA PHE A 289 4.61 18.17 -2.23
C PHE A 289 3.25 18.83 -1.99
N ILE A 290 3.21 20.16 -1.94
CA ILE A 290 1.91 20.86 -1.80
C ILE A 290 1.01 20.64 -3.02
N LYS A 291 1.53 20.67 -4.25
CA LYS A 291 0.73 20.40 -5.45
C LYS A 291 0.18 18.96 -5.48
N LEU A 292 0.96 18.00 -5.00
CA LEU A 292 0.49 16.62 -4.84
C LEU A 292 -0.67 16.54 -3.84
N ILE A 293 -0.52 17.14 -2.65
CA ILE A 293 -1.56 17.16 -1.62
C ILE A 293 -2.82 17.90 -2.15
N GLU A 294 -2.66 19.06 -2.78
CA GLU A 294 -3.78 19.83 -3.34
C GLU A 294 -4.52 19.03 -4.42
N TRP A 295 -3.79 18.28 -5.25
CA TRP A 295 -4.42 17.39 -6.21
C TRP A 295 -5.23 16.29 -5.52
N ILE A 296 -4.67 15.63 -4.49
CA ILE A 296 -5.37 14.61 -3.69
C ILE A 296 -6.64 15.18 -3.04
N LEU A 297 -6.55 16.38 -2.49
CA LEU A 297 -7.71 17.09 -1.90
C LEU A 297 -8.77 17.48 -2.96
N LYS A 298 -8.34 17.80 -4.18
CA LYS A 298 -9.27 18.11 -5.28
C LYS A 298 -9.99 16.85 -5.80
N ASP A 299 -9.31 15.72 -5.79
CA ASP A 299 -9.86 14.41 -6.17
C ASP A 299 -10.82 13.85 -5.11
N ALA A 300 -10.77 14.34 -3.88
CA ALA A 300 -11.63 13.88 -2.79
C ALA A 300 -13.12 13.97 -3.14
N SER A 301 -13.86 12.91 -2.84
CA SER A 301 -15.30 12.82 -3.09
C SER A 301 -15.95 11.85 -2.08
N THR A 302 -17.27 11.75 -2.11
CA THR A 302 -18.08 10.69 -1.51
C THR A 302 -18.48 9.66 -2.57
N LYS A 303 -19.07 8.56 -2.17
CA LYS A 303 -19.50 7.45 -3.05
C LYS A 303 -18.34 6.87 -3.86
N ARG A 304 -17.28 6.58 -3.15
CA ARG A 304 -16.03 6.02 -3.70
C ARG A 304 -16.03 4.49 -3.73
#